data_96a7e9a11fe346004f30b890ff7b2e51
#
_entry.id   96a7e9a11fe346004f30b890ff7b2e51
#
_cell.length_a   1.000
_cell.length_b   1.000
_cell.length_c   1.000
_cell.angle_alpha   90.00
_cell.angle_beta   90.00
_cell.angle_gamma   90.00
#
_symmetry.space_group_name_H-M   'P 1'
#
loop_
_entity.id
_entity.type
_entity.pdbx_description
1 polymer ?
#
loop_
_entity_poly.entity_id
_entity_poly.type
_entity_poly.pdbx_seq_one_letter_code
_entity_poly.pdbx_strand_id
1 'polypeptide(L)'
;MTMQTIISISAISLSAGYLLYLLIQKGRKAIPLPLSAVILSAAALELFDLLALINPADILSWKKYALAVEALLPPIWLWFTLTYARQNDIRSVSLWQRLLFVASPLFAASVLLLPITSFFYSPDFSSERMLFLGNAAFVFYLLLLIYLIIPLINLEMTLASATHSSRWKIKF
;
A
#
# COMPACT_ATOMS: atom_id res chain seq x y z
N MET A 1 -17.11 -21.36 0.44
CA MET A 1 -16.07 -20.32 0.30
C MET A 1 -16.23 -19.68 -1.06
N THR A 2 -16.27 -18.36 -1.13
CA THR A 2 -16.32 -17.65 -2.41
C THR A 2 -14.93 -17.69 -3.07
N MET A 3 -14.87 -17.57 -4.39
CA MET A 3 -13.59 -17.51 -5.12
C MET A 3 -12.69 -16.38 -4.60
N GLN A 4 -13.28 -15.25 -4.24
CA GLN A 4 -12.58 -14.11 -3.63
C GLN A 4 -11.86 -14.49 -2.32
N THR A 5 -12.54 -15.20 -1.41
CA THR A 5 -11.95 -15.65 -0.14
C THR A 5 -10.71 -16.53 -0.35
N ILE A 6 -10.74 -17.42 -1.36
CA ILE A 6 -9.61 -18.29 -1.68
C ILE A 6 -8.42 -17.47 -2.19
N ILE A 7 -8.68 -16.50 -3.07
CA ILE A 7 -7.64 -15.61 -3.61
C ILE A 7 -6.98 -14.79 -2.51
N SER A 8 -7.77 -14.17 -1.61
CA SER A 8 -7.24 -13.37 -0.51
C SER A 8 -6.42 -14.21 0.48
N ILE A 9 -6.88 -15.40 0.85
CA ILE A 9 -6.11 -16.32 1.71
C ILE A 9 -4.79 -16.71 1.04
N SER A 10 -4.81 -17.00 -0.26
CA SER A 10 -3.60 -17.34 -1.01
C SER A 10 -2.63 -16.17 -1.05
N ALA A 11 -3.09 -14.94 -1.29
CA ALA A 11 -2.27 -13.74 -1.31
C ALA A 11 -1.62 -13.47 0.06
N ILE A 12 -2.38 -13.57 1.14
CA ILE A 12 -1.86 -13.42 2.51
C ILE A 12 -0.81 -14.50 2.82
N SER A 13 -1.09 -15.77 2.47
CA SER A 13 -0.18 -16.89 2.71
C SER A 13 1.14 -16.73 1.95
N LEU A 14 1.09 -16.30 0.69
CA LEU A 14 2.29 -16.03 -0.12
C LEU A 14 3.09 -14.85 0.45
N SER A 15 2.42 -13.77 0.86
CA SER A 15 3.07 -12.61 1.48
C SER A 15 3.75 -12.98 2.79
N ALA A 16 3.08 -13.75 3.65
CA ALA A 16 3.63 -14.24 4.91
C ALA A 16 4.83 -15.19 4.66
N GLY A 17 4.71 -16.12 3.71
CA GLY A 17 5.79 -17.02 3.31
C GLY A 17 7.02 -16.27 2.81
N TYR A 18 6.82 -15.21 2.01
CA TYR A 18 7.92 -14.39 1.51
C TYR A 18 8.57 -13.56 2.62
N LEU A 19 7.80 -13.00 3.56
CA LEU A 19 8.34 -12.31 4.73
C LEU A 19 9.17 -13.27 5.61
N LEU A 20 8.68 -14.48 5.86
CA LEU A 20 9.43 -15.50 6.59
C LEU A 20 10.73 -15.89 5.86
N TYR A 21 10.68 -16.05 4.55
CA TYR A 21 11.87 -16.29 3.73
C TYR A 21 12.91 -15.18 3.90
N LEU A 22 12.49 -13.92 3.85
CA LEU A 22 13.38 -12.76 4.07
C LEU A 22 13.99 -12.76 5.48
N LEU A 23 13.24 -13.17 6.50
CA LEU A 23 13.71 -13.24 7.89
C LEU A 23 14.73 -14.37 8.10
N ILE A 24 14.55 -15.52 7.43
CA ILE A 24 15.44 -16.68 7.54
C ILE A 24 16.76 -16.45 6.81
N GLN A 25 16.77 -15.65 5.76
CA GLN A 25 17.93 -15.34 4.93
C GLN A 25 19.01 -14.49 5.65
N LYS A 26 19.16 -14.66 6.94
CA LYS A 26 19.91 -13.90 7.96
C LYS A 26 21.44 -13.75 7.73
N GLY A 27 21.98 -14.14 6.58
CA GLY A 27 23.44 -14.12 6.33
C GLY A 27 23.94 -13.11 5.30
N ARG A 28 23.09 -12.44 4.57
CA ARG A 28 23.47 -11.52 3.49
C ARG A 28 22.76 -10.17 3.61
N LYS A 29 23.48 -9.18 4.18
CA LYS A 29 23.13 -7.75 4.17
C LYS A 29 21.70 -7.42 4.64
N ALA A 30 21.57 -6.45 5.53
CA ALA A 30 20.32 -6.04 6.19
C ALA A 30 19.06 -6.31 5.36
N ILE A 31 18.09 -7.01 5.98
CA ILE A 31 16.75 -7.19 5.41
C ILE A 31 16.35 -5.84 4.82
N PRO A 32 15.96 -5.77 3.55
CA PRO A 32 15.52 -4.51 2.98
C PRO A 32 14.21 -4.09 3.65
N LEU A 33 14.34 -3.39 4.78
CA LEU A 33 13.21 -2.89 5.58
C LEU A 33 12.09 -2.29 4.71
N PRO A 34 12.41 -1.45 3.68
CA PRO A 34 11.38 -0.90 2.83
C PRO A 34 10.60 -1.97 2.06
N LEU A 35 11.27 -3.01 1.56
CA LEU A 35 10.61 -4.11 0.85
C LEU A 35 9.68 -4.89 1.78
N SER A 36 10.16 -5.17 2.99
CA SER A 36 9.34 -5.86 4.00
C SER A 36 8.11 -5.02 4.39
N ALA A 37 8.25 -3.69 4.48
CA ALA A 37 7.15 -2.78 4.75
C ALA A 37 6.10 -2.77 3.62
N VAL A 38 6.54 -2.80 2.34
CA VAL A 38 5.64 -2.91 1.18
C VAL A 38 4.82 -4.20 1.25
N ILE A 39 5.48 -5.34 1.48
CA ILE A 39 4.80 -6.64 1.53
C ILE A 39 3.85 -6.72 2.72
N LEU A 40 4.28 -6.21 3.88
CA LEU A 40 3.45 -6.19 5.08
C LEU A 40 2.21 -5.33 4.89
N SER A 41 2.34 -4.15 4.27
CA SER A 41 1.19 -3.27 4.00
C SER A 41 0.22 -3.89 2.99
N ALA A 42 0.71 -4.55 1.95
CA ALA A 42 -0.13 -5.28 1.00
C ALA A 42 -0.86 -6.45 1.69
N ALA A 43 -0.17 -7.22 2.53
CA ALA A 43 -0.79 -8.30 3.30
C ALA A 43 -1.84 -7.80 4.30
N ALA A 44 -1.58 -6.65 4.96
CA ALA A 44 -2.53 -6.02 5.87
C ALA A 44 -3.79 -5.54 5.14
N LEU A 45 -3.64 -4.97 3.94
CA LEU A 45 -4.77 -4.56 3.10
C LEU A 45 -5.65 -5.76 2.75
N GLU A 46 -5.05 -6.84 2.22
CA GLU A 46 -5.76 -8.08 1.92
C GLU A 46 -6.43 -8.71 3.15
N LEU A 47 -5.77 -8.62 4.31
CA LEU A 47 -6.36 -9.11 5.56
C LEU A 47 -7.63 -8.35 5.94
N PHE A 48 -7.61 -7.01 5.89
CA PHE A 48 -8.79 -6.21 6.19
C PHE A 48 -9.91 -6.40 5.18
N ASP A 49 -9.59 -6.57 3.91
CA ASP A 49 -10.57 -6.88 2.88
C ASP A 49 -11.18 -8.29 3.08
N LEU A 50 -10.38 -9.27 3.47
CA LEU A 50 -10.85 -10.60 3.84
C LEU A 50 -11.77 -10.56 5.06
N LEU A 51 -11.41 -9.79 6.09
CA LEU A 51 -12.24 -9.62 7.29
C LEU A 51 -13.57 -8.93 6.97
N ALA A 52 -13.58 -7.96 6.06
CA ALA A 52 -14.79 -7.33 5.56
C ALA A 52 -15.71 -8.32 4.81
N LEU A 53 -15.14 -9.30 4.09
CA LEU A 53 -15.91 -10.36 3.40
C LEU A 53 -16.49 -11.38 4.38
N ILE A 54 -15.73 -11.75 5.42
CA ILE A 54 -16.15 -12.78 6.38
C ILE A 54 -17.15 -12.20 7.40
N ASN A 55 -16.99 -10.94 7.82
CA ASN A 55 -17.81 -10.27 8.81
C ASN A 55 -18.65 -9.14 8.19
N PRO A 56 -19.74 -9.45 7.51
CA PRO A 56 -20.55 -8.45 6.82
C PRO A 56 -21.23 -7.44 7.76
N ALA A 57 -21.42 -7.79 9.04
CA ALA A 57 -21.98 -6.88 10.04
C ALA A 57 -21.07 -5.67 10.30
N ASP A 58 -19.76 -5.88 10.24
CA ASP A 58 -18.74 -4.86 10.54
C ASP A 58 -17.98 -4.40 9.29
N ILE A 59 -18.55 -4.59 8.10
CA ILE A 59 -17.91 -4.30 6.82
C ILE A 59 -17.36 -2.87 6.74
N LEU A 60 -18.09 -1.89 7.26
CA LEU A 60 -17.66 -0.48 7.26
C LEU A 60 -16.43 -0.26 8.13
N SER A 61 -16.35 -0.93 9.27
CA SER A 61 -15.20 -0.83 10.18
C SER A 61 -13.94 -1.41 9.53
N TRP A 62 -14.05 -2.60 8.95
CA TRP A 62 -12.93 -3.25 8.27
C TRP A 62 -12.46 -2.46 7.04
N LYS A 63 -13.40 -1.92 6.26
CA LYS A 63 -13.08 -1.03 5.13
C LYS A 63 -12.40 0.26 5.57
N LYS A 64 -12.73 0.81 6.75
CA LYS A 64 -12.03 1.97 7.31
C LYS A 64 -10.56 1.66 7.60
N TYR A 65 -10.26 0.49 8.18
CA TYR A 65 -8.88 0.06 8.39
C TYR A 65 -8.15 -0.22 7.09
N ALA A 66 -8.81 -0.82 6.10
CA ALA A 66 -8.26 -1.01 4.76
C ALA A 66 -7.86 0.33 4.13
N LEU A 67 -8.75 1.33 4.15
CA LEU A 67 -8.46 2.70 3.67
C LEU A 67 -7.26 3.34 4.37
N ALA A 68 -7.12 3.14 5.70
CA ALA A 68 -5.99 3.67 6.44
C ALA A 68 -4.67 3.03 5.97
N VAL A 69 -4.67 1.72 5.68
CA VAL A 69 -3.50 1.03 5.10
C VAL A 69 -3.25 1.49 3.67
N GLU A 70 -4.29 1.66 2.85
CA GLU A 70 -4.17 2.22 1.51
C GLU A 70 -3.51 3.60 1.51
N ALA A 71 -3.86 4.46 2.49
CA ALA A 71 -3.24 5.78 2.65
C ALA A 71 -1.75 5.71 2.97
N LEU A 72 -1.27 4.61 3.57
CA LEU A 72 0.15 4.39 3.89
C LEU A 72 0.93 3.74 2.74
N LEU A 73 0.26 3.14 1.76
CA LEU A 73 0.94 2.49 0.62
C LEU A 73 1.86 3.45 -0.16
N PRO A 74 1.43 4.65 -0.60
CA PRO A 74 2.28 5.51 -1.40
C PRO A 74 3.58 5.93 -0.71
N PRO A 75 3.59 6.37 0.58
CA PRO A 75 4.84 6.72 1.25
C PRO A 75 5.76 5.51 1.48
N ILE A 76 5.20 4.31 1.72
CA ILE A 76 5.98 3.08 1.87
C ILE A 76 6.63 2.72 0.53
N TRP A 77 5.89 2.80 -0.58
CA TRP A 77 6.42 2.60 -1.93
C TRP A 77 7.46 3.66 -2.28
N LEU A 78 7.23 4.92 -1.93
CA LEU A 78 8.20 5.99 -2.14
C LEU A 78 9.49 5.72 -1.36
N TRP A 79 9.40 5.29 -0.10
CA TRP A 79 10.56 4.89 0.69
C TRP A 79 11.32 3.73 0.03
N PHE A 80 10.60 2.69 -0.41
CA PHE A 80 11.20 1.56 -1.12
C PHE A 80 11.95 2.02 -2.38
N THR A 81 11.31 2.82 -3.23
CA THR A 81 11.93 3.29 -4.48
C THR A 81 13.15 4.17 -4.24
N LEU A 82 13.10 5.05 -3.24
CA LEU A 82 14.24 5.90 -2.89
C LEU A 82 15.43 5.09 -2.34
N THR A 83 15.15 4.10 -1.50
CA THR A 83 16.20 3.25 -0.91
C THR A 83 16.82 2.32 -1.96
N TYR A 84 15.99 1.72 -2.81
CA TYR A 84 16.42 0.79 -3.84
C TYR A 84 17.15 1.48 -5.00
N ALA A 85 16.65 2.65 -5.39
CA ALA A 85 17.16 3.37 -6.55
C ALA A 85 18.46 4.13 -6.30
N ARG A 86 18.68 4.65 -5.10
CA ARG A 86 19.73 5.64 -4.81
C ARG A 86 20.81 5.19 -3.85
N GLN A 87 20.92 3.89 -3.53
CA GLN A 87 21.95 3.36 -2.63
C GLN A 87 22.16 4.22 -1.38
N ASN A 88 21.08 4.60 -0.69
CA ASN A 88 21.07 5.32 0.59
C ASN A 88 21.49 6.81 0.58
N ASP A 89 21.62 7.48 -0.55
CA ASP A 89 21.89 8.92 -0.53
C ASP A 89 20.62 9.74 -0.29
N ILE A 90 20.21 9.82 0.99
CA ILE A 90 19.02 10.56 1.46
C ILE A 90 19.14 12.06 1.16
N ARG A 91 20.37 12.58 0.95
CA ARG A 91 20.59 14.00 0.67
C ARG A 91 20.08 14.44 -0.69
N SER A 92 19.89 13.50 -1.62
CA SER A 92 19.38 13.76 -2.97
C SER A 92 17.86 13.74 -3.07
N VAL A 93 17.14 13.55 -1.96
CA VAL A 93 15.66 13.54 -1.94
C VAL A 93 15.15 14.96 -2.15
N SER A 94 14.31 15.15 -3.17
CA SER A 94 13.72 16.46 -3.48
C SER A 94 12.82 16.96 -2.35
N LEU A 95 12.67 18.26 -2.23
CA LEU A 95 11.84 18.87 -1.19
C LEU A 95 10.40 18.38 -1.26
N TRP A 96 9.85 18.17 -2.45
CA TRP A 96 8.52 17.62 -2.69
C TRP A 96 8.36 16.20 -2.14
N GLN A 97 9.35 15.35 -2.31
CA GLN A 97 9.33 13.98 -1.77
C GLN A 97 9.35 13.98 -0.24
N ARG A 98 10.09 14.90 0.38
CA ARG A 98 10.08 15.08 1.85
C ARG A 98 8.72 15.57 2.35
N LEU A 99 8.11 16.52 1.66
CA LEU A 99 6.76 17.00 1.99
C LEU A 99 5.72 15.87 1.92
N LEU A 100 5.82 15.02 0.91
CA LEU A 100 4.94 13.85 0.80
C LEU A 100 5.11 12.88 1.97
N PHE A 101 6.34 12.62 2.42
CA PHE A 101 6.56 11.79 3.62
C PHE A 101 5.92 12.39 4.87
N VAL A 102 6.05 13.71 5.05
CA VAL A 102 5.45 14.42 6.20
C VAL A 102 3.93 14.48 6.08
N ALA A 103 3.39 14.62 4.87
CA ALA A 103 1.96 14.67 4.63
C ALA A 103 1.26 13.30 4.79
N SER A 104 1.98 12.19 4.64
CA SER A 104 1.40 10.85 4.66
C SER A 104 0.71 10.47 5.97
N PRO A 105 1.27 10.75 7.17
CA PRO A 105 0.56 10.49 8.43
C PRO A 105 -0.72 11.30 8.57
N LEU A 106 -0.73 12.54 8.05
CA LEU A 106 -1.93 13.38 8.04
C LEU A 106 -3.00 12.81 7.10
N PHE A 107 -2.58 12.27 5.96
CA PHE A 107 -3.48 11.63 5.01
C PHE A 107 -4.11 10.36 5.60
N ALA A 108 -3.32 9.50 6.26
CA ALA A 108 -3.83 8.33 6.96
C ALA A 108 -4.72 8.72 8.16
N ALA A 109 -4.33 9.75 8.93
CA ALA A 109 -5.11 10.25 10.04
C ALA A 109 -6.47 10.81 9.59
N SER A 110 -6.54 11.47 8.42
CA SER A 110 -7.81 11.98 7.89
C SER A 110 -8.84 10.87 7.67
N VAL A 111 -8.40 9.69 7.21
CA VAL A 111 -9.26 8.51 7.06
C VAL A 111 -9.79 8.01 8.40
N LEU A 112 -8.96 8.02 9.44
CA LEU A 112 -9.35 7.53 10.77
C LEU A 112 -10.27 8.52 11.50
N LEU A 113 -10.07 9.83 11.30
CA LEU A 113 -10.81 10.88 11.97
C LEU A 113 -12.17 11.17 11.32
N LEU A 114 -12.27 11.06 9.99
CA LEU A 114 -13.53 11.29 9.29
C LEU A 114 -14.51 10.12 9.51
N PRO A 115 -15.81 10.40 9.54
CA PRO A 115 -16.82 9.35 9.63
C PRO A 115 -16.81 8.50 8.36
N ILE A 116 -16.90 7.19 8.52
CA ILE A 116 -16.87 6.24 7.39
C ILE A 116 -18.00 6.48 6.38
N THR A 117 -19.13 7.02 6.84
CA THR A 117 -20.27 7.38 6.01
C THR A 117 -19.97 8.48 4.97
N SER A 118 -18.88 9.25 5.18
CA SER A 118 -18.40 10.20 4.17
C SER A 118 -17.66 9.51 3.02
N PHE A 119 -17.06 8.35 3.31
CA PHE A 119 -16.31 7.56 2.32
C PHE A 119 -17.20 6.57 1.59
N PHE A 120 -18.05 5.85 2.32
CA PHE A 120 -18.92 4.83 1.76
C PHE A 120 -20.35 5.01 2.27
N TYR A 121 -21.29 4.76 1.40
CA TYR A 121 -22.69 4.61 1.75
C TYR A 121 -23.25 3.29 1.19
N SER A 122 -24.10 2.65 1.97
CA SER A 122 -24.85 1.51 1.54
C SER A 122 -26.27 1.98 1.22
N PRO A 123 -26.81 1.77 0.03
CA PRO A 123 -28.23 1.99 -0.22
C PRO A 123 -29.05 0.96 0.57
N ASP A 124 -30.24 1.35 1.00
CA ASP A 124 -31.14 0.54 1.85
C ASP A 124 -31.72 -0.70 1.13
N PHE A 125 -31.10 -1.17 0.06
CA PHE A 125 -31.49 -2.42 -0.61
C PHE A 125 -30.99 -3.62 0.20
N SER A 126 -31.88 -4.23 0.94
CA SER A 126 -31.60 -5.39 1.81
C SER A 126 -31.05 -6.63 1.09
N SER A 127 -31.15 -6.69 -0.23
CA SER A 127 -30.72 -7.83 -1.07
C SER A 127 -29.28 -7.72 -1.59
N GLU A 128 -28.71 -6.53 -1.70
CA GLU A 128 -27.39 -6.32 -2.30
C GLU A 128 -26.47 -5.60 -1.32
N ARG A 129 -25.42 -6.30 -0.88
CA ARG A 129 -24.37 -5.76 0.01
C ARG A 129 -23.35 -4.99 -0.83
N MET A 130 -23.80 -3.93 -1.49
CA MET A 130 -22.92 -3.06 -2.27
C MET A 130 -22.56 -1.81 -1.46
N LEU A 131 -21.29 -1.45 -1.46
CA LEU A 131 -20.79 -0.19 -0.94
C LEU A 131 -20.54 0.75 -2.09
N PHE A 132 -21.16 1.91 -2.05
CA PHE A 132 -20.95 2.98 -3.02
C PHE A 132 -19.95 4.00 -2.49
N LEU A 133 -19.12 4.54 -3.40
CA LEU A 133 -18.18 5.58 -3.05
C LEU A 133 -18.94 6.90 -2.77
N GLY A 134 -18.65 7.48 -1.60
CA GLY A 134 -19.05 8.85 -1.28
C GLY A 134 -18.06 9.87 -1.86
N ASN A 135 -18.43 11.14 -1.77
CA ASN A 135 -17.60 12.23 -2.30
C ASN A 135 -16.19 12.28 -1.67
N ALA A 136 -16.08 12.00 -0.36
CA ALA A 136 -14.79 11.95 0.31
C ALA A 136 -13.91 10.81 -0.21
N ALA A 137 -14.49 9.64 -0.49
CA ALA A 137 -13.76 8.51 -1.07
C ALA A 137 -13.28 8.83 -2.48
N PHE A 138 -14.08 9.49 -3.31
CA PHE A 138 -13.66 9.90 -4.64
C PHE A 138 -12.42 10.79 -4.59
N VAL A 139 -12.44 11.82 -3.75
CA VAL A 139 -11.28 12.72 -3.56
C VAL A 139 -10.08 11.96 -3.00
N PHE A 140 -10.31 11.07 -2.04
CA PHE A 140 -9.27 10.22 -1.45
C PHE A 140 -8.57 9.36 -2.51
N TYR A 141 -9.33 8.62 -3.33
CA TYR A 141 -8.75 7.77 -4.36
C TYR A 141 -8.07 8.55 -5.48
N LEU A 142 -8.56 9.75 -5.83
CA LEU A 142 -7.88 10.64 -6.76
C LEU A 142 -6.51 11.07 -6.22
N LEU A 143 -6.45 11.49 -4.97
CA LEU A 143 -5.19 11.87 -4.31
C LEU A 143 -4.25 10.67 -4.16
N LEU A 144 -4.79 9.50 -3.79
CA LEU A 144 -4.03 8.26 -3.69
C LEU A 144 -3.38 7.90 -5.03
N LEU A 145 -4.14 7.99 -6.13
CA LEU A 145 -3.64 7.72 -7.47
C LEU A 145 -2.49 8.66 -7.84
N ILE A 146 -2.68 9.97 -7.65
CA ILE A 146 -1.64 10.97 -7.90
C ILE A 146 -0.39 10.67 -7.07
N TYR A 147 -0.58 10.30 -5.80
CA TYR A 147 0.52 10.00 -4.91
C TYR A 147 1.28 8.73 -5.32
N LEU A 148 0.59 7.69 -5.82
CA LEU A 148 1.22 6.46 -6.31
C LEU A 148 2.00 6.65 -7.61
N ILE A 149 1.66 7.64 -8.43
CA ILE A 149 2.41 7.95 -9.66
C ILE A 149 3.84 8.38 -9.33
N ILE A 150 4.06 9.08 -8.22
CA ILE A 150 5.38 9.61 -7.85
C ILE A 150 6.45 8.52 -7.64
N PRO A 151 6.20 7.45 -6.85
CA PRO A 151 7.12 6.31 -6.76
C PRO A 151 7.37 5.63 -8.10
N LEU A 152 6.35 5.52 -8.96
CA LEU A 152 6.50 4.91 -10.28
C LEU A 152 7.42 5.72 -11.19
N ILE A 153 7.25 7.04 -11.25
CA ILE A 153 8.15 7.95 -11.98
C ILE A 153 9.58 7.83 -11.45
N ASN A 154 9.74 7.76 -10.12
CA ASN A 154 11.04 7.61 -9.50
C ASN A 154 11.73 6.30 -9.91
N LEU A 155 10.97 5.21 -9.97
CA LEU A 155 11.45 3.90 -10.41
C LEU A 155 11.85 3.93 -11.88
N GLU A 156 11.03 4.52 -12.75
CA GLU A 156 11.31 4.66 -14.17
C GLU A 156 12.58 5.48 -14.43
N MET A 157 12.71 6.64 -13.78
CA MET A 157 13.91 7.47 -13.88
C MET A 157 15.17 6.72 -13.46
N THR A 158 15.07 5.88 -12.44
CA THR A 158 16.19 5.05 -11.98
C THR A 158 16.56 3.98 -12.99
N LEU A 159 15.56 3.30 -13.56
CA LEU A 159 15.77 2.31 -14.60
C LEU A 159 16.35 2.94 -15.87
N ALA A 160 15.88 4.13 -16.25
CA ALA A 160 16.37 4.85 -17.43
C ALA A 160 17.82 5.33 -17.24
N SER A 161 18.20 5.75 -16.03
CA SER A 161 19.56 6.23 -15.72
C SER A 161 20.58 5.11 -15.48
N ALA A 162 20.12 3.87 -15.25
CA ALA A 162 21.00 2.74 -15.02
C ALA A 162 21.77 2.38 -16.29
N THR A 163 23.11 2.26 -16.18
CA THR A 163 23.96 1.75 -17.27
C THR A 163 23.65 0.29 -17.58
N HIS A 164 24.02 -0.17 -18.76
CA HIS A 164 23.68 -1.52 -19.26
C HIS A 164 24.05 -2.65 -18.27
N SER A 165 25.19 -2.54 -17.59
CA SER A 165 25.63 -3.53 -16.58
C SER A 165 24.82 -3.45 -15.28
N SER A 166 24.31 -2.27 -14.90
CA SER A 166 23.48 -2.08 -13.70
C SER A 166 22.03 -2.50 -13.93
N ARG A 167 21.53 -2.42 -15.16
CA ARG A 167 20.17 -2.85 -15.52
C ARG A 167 19.95 -4.34 -15.26
N TRP A 168 20.97 -5.17 -15.47
CA TRP A 168 20.88 -6.61 -15.17
C TRP A 168 20.83 -6.90 -13.68
N LYS A 169 21.49 -6.10 -12.85
CA LYS A 169 21.44 -6.24 -11.37
C LYS A 169 20.10 -5.80 -10.78
N ILE A 170 19.35 -4.97 -11.48
CA ILE A 170 18.03 -4.51 -11.07
C ILE A 170 16.92 -5.49 -11.52
N LYS A 171 17.18 -6.32 -12.53
CA LYS A 171 16.23 -7.31 -13.06
C LYS A 171 16.12 -8.60 -12.24
N PHE A 172 17.06 -8.86 -11.35
CA PHE A 172 17.17 -10.04 -10.50
C PHE A 172 17.55 -9.63 -9.06
#